data_8dfa006a4106941b00426c3e7ecf78a0
#
_entry.id   8dfa006a4106941b00426c3e7ecf78a0
#
_cell.length_a   1.000
_cell.length_b   1.000
_cell.length_c   1.000
_cell.angle_alpha   90.00
_cell.angle_beta   90.00
_cell.angle_gamma   90.00
#
_symmetry.space_group_name_H-M   'P 1'
#
loop_
_entity.id
_entity.type
_entity.pdbx_description
1 polymer ?
#
loop_
_entity_poly.entity_id
_entity_poly.type
_entity_poly.pdbx_seq_one_letter_code
_entity_poly.pdbx_strand_id
1 'polypeptide(L)'
;MAAPTGDPDGNSPQIKALQAALDAALTDYNNAKGRVDASVARQAQLTTQQAQTEARLKDLEARVGSVADAAYRGRRMSMAVAILDSDSPDGMLHAATTVQYLVERDDRDLHDLHAARKQLADEQTQLANELKLQQQQLSIMDAKRKDADAALRKAGGGQPVSGGPTGGKVTANAAPRNPDGSFAPENATIKDPTGTGGLITPRLLNAYNEARKAGFTHYTKCWRSQSSGEHPKGRACDFSANATTFVDARATGADKTYGDNLAAWFIANASRLGVLYVIWYKRIWHPGRGWSSYSGDGTPAGDHYNHVHLSVQ
;
A
#
# COMPACT_ATOMS: atom_id res chain seq x y z
N MET A 1 -36.19 17.33 -9.43
CA MET A 1 -36.39 15.96 -8.94
C MET A 1 -35.65 15.85 -7.60
N ALA A 2 -36.38 15.59 -6.52
CA ALA A 2 -35.78 15.42 -5.19
C ALA A 2 -34.85 14.17 -5.23
N ALA A 3 -33.65 14.30 -4.66
CA ALA A 3 -32.75 13.16 -4.46
C ALA A 3 -33.49 12.14 -3.56
N PRO A 4 -33.33 10.84 -3.80
CA PRO A 4 -33.89 9.84 -2.89
C PRO A 4 -33.25 10.04 -1.52
N THR A 5 -34.02 10.55 -0.57
CA THR A 5 -33.70 10.59 0.85
C THR A 5 -33.89 9.17 1.38
N GLY A 6 -32.88 8.33 1.25
CA GLY A 6 -32.94 6.95 1.71
C GLY A 6 -31.61 6.57 2.30
N ASP A 7 -31.69 5.91 3.43
CA ASP A 7 -30.63 5.05 3.99
C ASP A 7 -29.94 4.32 2.83
N PRO A 8 -28.59 4.27 2.74
CA PRO A 8 -27.91 3.43 1.75
C PRO A 8 -28.33 1.95 1.82
N ASP A 9 -29.03 1.56 2.85
CA ASP A 9 -29.69 0.27 3.02
C ASP A 9 -31.09 0.17 2.38
N GLY A 10 -31.50 1.15 1.55
CA GLY A 10 -32.79 1.19 0.86
C GLY A 10 -33.09 -0.05 -0.01
N ASN A 11 -34.28 -0.56 0.08
CA ASN A 11 -34.66 -1.90 -0.36
C ASN A 11 -35.05 -2.03 -1.85
N SER A 12 -35.05 -0.94 -2.64
CA SER A 12 -35.44 -1.02 -4.04
C SER A 12 -34.34 -1.70 -4.90
N PRO A 13 -34.72 -2.52 -5.90
CA PRO A 13 -33.75 -3.15 -6.82
C PRO A 13 -32.82 -2.15 -7.50
N GLN A 14 -33.31 -0.94 -7.78
CA GLN A 14 -32.52 0.14 -8.38
C GLN A 14 -31.47 0.69 -7.44
N ILE A 15 -31.80 0.91 -6.16
CA ILE A 15 -30.84 1.37 -5.13
C ILE A 15 -29.77 0.30 -4.91
N LYS A 16 -30.13 -0.98 -4.81
CA LYS A 16 -29.17 -2.08 -4.71
C LYS A 16 -28.20 -2.15 -5.91
N ALA A 17 -28.71 -1.95 -7.13
CA ALA A 17 -27.88 -1.91 -8.33
C ALA A 17 -26.93 -0.71 -8.34
N LEU A 18 -27.38 0.47 -7.89
CA LEU A 18 -26.52 1.66 -7.77
C LEU A 18 -25.45 1.49 -6.70
N GLN A 19 -25.78 0.88 -5.55
CA GLN A 19 -24.83 0.56 -4.50
C GLN A 19 -23.77 -0.44 -5.01
N ALA A 20 -24.18 -1.52 -5.68
CA ALA A 20 -23.27 -2.48 -6.26
C ALA A 20 -22.31 -1.84 -7.30
N ALA A 21 -22.84 -0.95 -8.14
CA ALA A 21 -22.02 -0.21 -9.10
C ALA A 21 -21.02 0.73 -8.44
N LEU A 22 -21.42 1.39 -7.35
CA LEU A 22 -20.54 2.24 -6.56
C LEU A 22 -19.43 1.44 -5.88
N ASP A 23 -19.78 0.31 -5.24
CA ASP A 23 -18.82 -0.60 -4.61
C ASP A 23 -17.78 -1.11 -5.62
N ALA A 24 -18.23 -1.51 -6.81
CA ALA A 24 -17.35 -1.95 -7.88
C ALA A 24 -16.40 -0.83 -8.32
N ALA A 25 -16.92 0.39 -8.53
CA ALA A 25 -16.11 1.52 -8.95
C ALA A 25 -15.07 1.95 -7.88
N LEU A 26 -15.45 1.92 -6.60
CA LEU A 26 -14.55 2.20 -5.48
C LEU A 26 -13.49 1.12 -5.32
N THR A 27 -13.87 -0.16 -5.50
CA THR A 27 -12.95 -1.30 -5.51
C THR A 27 -11.93 -1.15 -6.64
N ASP A 28 -12.37 -0.83 -7.85
CA ASP A 28 -11.51 -0.59 -9.01
C ASP A 28 -10.53 0.56 -8.76
N TYR A 29 -11.02 1.67 -8.21
CA TYR A 29 -10.16 2.80 -7.84
C TYR A 29 -9.11 2.41 -6.80
N ASN A 30 -9.50 1.73 -5.72
CA ASN A 30 -8.59 1.28 -4.68
C ASN A 30 -7.53 0.31 -5.20
N ASN A 31 -7.91 -0.61 -6.10
CA ASN A 31 -6.98 -1.53 -6.75
C ASN A 31 -6.01 -0.78 -7.69
N ALA A 32 -6.50 0.17 -8.47
CA ALA A 32 -5.64 1.01 -9.30
C ALA A 32 -4.66 1.83 -8.46
N LYS A 33 -5.13 2.42 -7.36
CA LYS A 33 -4.26 3.12 -6.41
C LYS A 33 -3.22 2.19 -5.79
N GLY A 34 -3.60 0.98 -5.40
CA GLY A 34 -2.67 -0.01 -4.86
C GLY A 34 -1.55 -0.37 -5.85
N ARG A 35 -1.88 -0.48 -7.14
CA ARG A 35 -0.90 -0.72 -8.20
C ARG A 35 0.08 0.45 -8.35
N VAL A 36 -0.41 1.69 -8.28
CA VAL A 36 0.45 2.88 -8.28
C VAL A 36 1.39 2.87 -7.07
N ASP A 37 0.85 2.65 -5.86
CA ASP A 37 1.64 2.61 -4.62
C ASP A 37 2.73 1.51 -4.69
N ALA A 38 2.41 0.32 -5.22
CA ALA A 38 3.36 -0.78 -5.43
C ALA A 38 4.43 -0.43 -6.49
N SER A 39 4.06 0.24 -7.57
CA SER A 39 4.99 0.71 -8.59
C SER A 39 5.98 1.74 -8.03
N VAL A 40 5.50 2.71 -7.25
CA VAL A 40 6.36 3.69 -6.54
C VAL A 40 7.35 3.00 -5.61
N ALA A 41 6.91 1.99 -4.87
CA ALA A 41 7.79 1.24 -3.96
C ALA A 41 8.87 0.46 -4.74
N ARG A 42 8.52 -0.21 -5.84
CA ARG A 42 9.48 -0.90 -6.71
C ARG A 42 10.49 0.07 -7.32
N GLN A 43 10.04 1.22 -7.79
CA GLN A 43 10.91 2.27 -8.31
C GLN A 43 11.96 2.72 -7.28
N ALA A 44 11.55 2.95 -6.04
CA ALA A 44 12.46 3.32 -4.95
C ALA A 44 13.51 2.23 -4.69
N GLN A 45 13.11 0.95 -4.72
CA GLN A 45 14.03 -0.18 -4.59
C GLN A 45 15.04 -0.23 -5.75
N LEU A 46 14.58 -0.13 -7.00
CA LEU A 46 15.45 -0.13 -8.19
C LEU A 46 16.45 1.03 -8.16
N THR A 47 16.01 2.22 -7.77
CA THR A 47 16.90 3.39 -7.63
C THR A 47 18.00 3.14 -6.58
N THR A 48 17.65 2.49 -5.45
CA THR A 48 18.63 2.14 -4.42
C THR A 48 19.63 1.08 -4.93
N GLN A 49 19.14 0.05 -5.62
CA GLN A 49 19.99 -0.99 -6.22
C GLN A 49 20.95 -0.40 -7.24
N GLN A 50 20.45 0.46 -8.13
CA GLN A 50 21.26 1.17 -9.12
C GLN A 50 22.39 1.97 -8.46
N ALA A 51 22.11 2.74 -7.43
CA ALA A 51 23.13 3.51 -6.69
C ALA A 51 24.20 2.60 -6.07
N GLN A 52 23.82 1.42 -5.55
CA GLN A 52 24.78 0.43 -5.03
C GLN A 52 25.65 -0.17 -6.13
N THR A 53 25.04 -0.51 -7.27
CA THR A 53 25.78 -1.05 -8.44
C THR A 53 26.72 -0.01 -9.03
N GLU A 54 26.34 1.26 -9.12
CA GLU A 54 27.20 2.37 -9.54
C GLU A 54 28.40 2.57 -8.61
N ALA A 55 28.19 2.50 -7.28
CA ALA A 55 29.28 2.58 -6.31
C ALA A 55 30.27 1.42 -6.46
N ARG A 56 29.78 0.17 -6.63
CA ARG A 56 30.58 -1.01 -6.90
C ARG A 56 31.35 -0.89 -8.22
N LEU A 57 30.70 -0.39 -9.27
CA LEU A 57 31.31 -0.18 -10.59
C LEU A 57 32.49 0.78 -10.48
N LYS A 58 32.35 1.89 -9.78
CA LYS A 58 33.40 2.88 -9.56
C LYS A 58 34.62 2.27 -8.85
N ASP A 59 34.42 1.42 -7.85
CA ASP A 59 35.50 0.72 -7.16
C ASP A 59 36.24 -0.27 -8.10
N LEU A 60 35.48 -1.07 -8.85
CA LEU A 60 36.02 -2.01 -9.83
C LEU A 60 36.79 -1.29 -10.95
N GLU A 61 36.27 -0.19 -11.46
CA GLU A 61 36.95 0.64 -12.47
C GLU A 61 38.28 1.21 -11.96
N ALA A 62 38.33 1.65 -10.68
CA ALA A 62 39.57 2.13 -10.05
C ALA A 62 40.60 0.99 -9.92
N ARG A 63 40.17 -0.21 -9.50
CA ARG A 63 41.06 -1.39 -9.37
C ARG A 63 41.58 -1.84 -10.75
N VAL A 64 40.70 -2.02 -11.72
CA VAL A 64 41.13 -2.40 -13.09
C VAL A 64 41.97 -1.33 -13.73
N GLY A 65 41.68 -0.03 -13.51
CA GLY A 65 42.50 1.07 -13.96
C GLY A 65 43.93 1.03 -13.40
N SER A 66 44.11 0.66 -12.13
CA SER A 66 45.41 0.49 -11.51
C SER A 66 46.21 -0.68 -12.11
N VAL A 67 45.51 -1.75 -12.44
CA VAL A 67 46.10 -2.92 -13.14
C VAL A 67 46.58 -2.55 -14.56
N ALA A 68 45.75 -1.83 -15.29
CA ALA A 68 46.06 -1.34 -16.63
C ALA A 68 47.27 -0.38 -16.63
N ASP A 69 47.35 0.56 -15.67
CA ASP A 69 48.47 1.46 -15.47
C ASP A 69 49.80 0.70 -15.18
N ALA A 70 49.69 -0.29 -14.27
CA ALA A 70 50.85 -1.15 -13.95
C ALA A 70 51.34 -1.99 -15.14
N ALA A 71 50.43 -2.48 -15.96
CA ALA A 71 50.75 -3.21 -17.19
C ALA A 71 51.39 -2.30 -18.24
N TYR A 72 50.84 -1.11 -18.45
CA TYR A 72 51.35 -0.12 -19.39
C TYR A 72 52.77 0.34 -19.04
N ARG A 73 53.05 0.55 -17.77
CA ARG A 73 54.39 0.96 -17.28
C ARG A 73 55.42 -0.16 -17.23
N GLY A 74 55.11 -1.34 -17.76
CA GLY A 74 56.04 -2.47 -17.80
C GLY A 74 56.29 -3.17 -16.46
N ARG A 75 55.54 -2.82 -15.37
CA ARG A 75 55.74 -3.41 -14.05
C ARG A 75 55.46 -4.90 -14.01
N ARG A 76 54.64 -5.44 -14.93
CA ARG A 76 54.44 -6.90 -15.10
C ARG A 76 55.63 -7.63 -15.65
N MET A 77 56.41 -6.96 -16.51
CA MET A 77 57.67 -7.50 -17.01
C MET A 77 58.68 -7.64 -15.87
N SER A 78 58.75 -6.70 -14.93
CA SER A 78 59.62 -6.77 -13.77
C SER A 78 59.26 -7.91 -12.82
N MET A 79 57.99 -8.32 -12.73
CA MET A 79 57.54 -9.48 -11.97
C MET A 79 58.05 -10.81 -12.57
N ALA A 80 58.01 -10.93 -13.90
CA ALA A 80 58.56 -12.11 -14.58
C ALA A 80 60.11 -12.20 -14.39
N VAL A 81 60.78 -11.04 -14.45
CA VAL A 81 62.24 -10.97 -14.18
C VAL A 81 62.51 -11.35 -12.72
N ALA A 82 61.69 -10.91 -11.74
CA ALA A 82 61.88 -11.27 -10.31
C ALA A 82 61.72 -12.76 -10.01
N ILE A 83 60.95 -13.49 -10.83
CA ILE A 83 60.87 -14.97 -10.75
C ILE A 83 62.17 -15.60 -11.23
N LEU A 84 62.75 -15.09 -12.33
CA LEU A 84 63.98 -15.61 -12.94
C LEU A 84 65.24 -15.21 -12.18
N ASP A 85 65.19 -14.13 -11.43
CA ASP A 85 66.33 -13.56 -10.66
C ASP A 85 66.32 -13.99 -9.19
N SER A 86 65.54 -15.02 -8.81
CA SER A 86 65.47 -15.50 -7.45
C SER A 86 66.62 -16.49 -7.15
N ASP A 87 67.31 -16.23 -6.04
CA ASP A 87 68.52 -16.97 -5.59
C ASP A 87 68.30 -18.38 -5.08
N SER A 88 67.01 -18.85 -5.01
CA SER A 88 66.69 -20.19 -4.52
C SER A 88 65.41 -20.77 -5.17
N PRO A 89 65.30 -22.14 -5.25
CA PRO A 89 64.11 -22.81 -5.75
C PRO A 89 62.83 -22.45 -4.96
N ASP A 90 62.94 -22.25 -3.65
CA ASP A 90 61.79 -21.88 -2.79
C ASP A 90 61.38 -20.43 -3.05
N GLY A 91 62.34 -19.53 -3.27
CA GLY A 91 62.08 -18.11 -3.65
C GLY A 91 61.37 -18.04 -4.99
N MET A 92 61.82 -18.83 -5.97
CA MET A 92 61.19 -18.92 -7.29
C MET A 92 59.74 -19.42 -7.20
N LEU A 93 59.50 -20.46 -6.43
CA LEU A 93 58.12 -20.98 -6.23
C LEU A 93 57.21 -19.95 -5.54
N HIS A 94 57.72 -19.25 -4.53
CA HIS A 94 56.97 -18.21 -3.83
C HIS A 94 56.64 -17.03 -4.76
N ALA A 95 57.60 -16.58 -5.57
CA ALA A 95 57.36 -15.53 -6.58
C ALA A 95 56.34 -15.97 -7.63
N ALA A 96 56.41 -17.21 -8.11
CA ALA A 96 55.47 -17.76 -9.08
C ALA A 96 54.04 -17.84 -8.52
N THR A 97 53.85 -18.30 -7.29
CA THR A 97 52.52 -18.35 -6.63
C THR A 97 51.97 -16.96 -6.40
N THR A 98 52.80 -15.98 -6.09
CA THR A 98 52.36 -14.57 -5.93
C THR A 98 51.88 -14.00 -7.28
N VAL A 99 52.62 -14.25 -8.35
CA VAL A 99 52.22 -13.83 -9.70
C VAL A 99 50.91 -14.49 -10.10
N GLN A 100 50.79 -15.80 -9.89
CA GLN A 100 49.55 -16.53 -10.16
C GLN A 100 48.37 -15.91 -9.41
N TYR A 101 48.50 -15.66 -8.11
CA TYR A 101 47.45 -15.00 -7.31
C TYR A 101 47.04 -13.63 -7.88
N LEU A 102 48.03 -12.82 -8.29
CA LEU A 102 47.76 -11.51 -8.90
C LEU A 102 47.00 -11.62 -10.21
N VAL A 103 47.38 -12.58 -11.07
CA VAL A 103 46.69 -12.80 -12.35
C VAL A 103 45.25 -13.25 -12.11
N GLU A 104 45.03 -14.19 -11.22
CA GLU A 104 43.68 -14.68 -10.87
C GLU A 104 42.82 -13.56 -10.24
N ARG A 105 43.41 -12.70 -9.42
CA ARG A 105 42.73 -11.54 -8.87
C ARG A 105 42.33 -10.56 -9.96
N ASP A 106 43.26 -10.21 -10.85
CA ASP A 106 43.04 -9.26 -11.94
C ASP A 106 41.98 -9.78 -12.93
N ASP A 107 41.97 -11.08 -13.20
CA ASP A 107 40.94 -11.73 -14.02
C ASP A 107 39.55 -11.67 -13.35
N ARG A 108 39.50 -11.93 -12.06
CA ARG A 108 38.25 -11.76 -11.27
C ARG A 108 37.74 -10.31 -11.30
N ASP A 109 38.63 -9.32 -11.12
CA ASP A 109 38.26 -7.91 -11.14
C ASP A 109 37.71 -7.48 -12.51
N LEU A 110 38.29 -8.00 -13.62
CA LEU A 110 37.78 -7.76 -14.97
C LEU A 110 36.39 -8.42 -15.18
N HIS A 111 36.26 -9.66 -14.76
CA HIS A 111 34.98 -10.37 -14.84
C HIS A 111 33.88 -9.65 -14.03
N ASP A 112 34.20 -9.25 -12.81
CA ASP A 112 33.30 -8.50 -11.94
C ASP A 112 32.92 -7.13 -12.50
N LEU A 113 33.87 -6.44 -13.16
CA LEU A 113 33.62 -5.17 -13.85
C LEU A 113 32.60 -5.36 -14.99
N HIS A 114 32.80 -6.40 -15.83
CA HIS A 114 31.84 -6.69 -16.90
C HIS A 114 30.46 -7.08 -16.35
N ALA A 115 30.40 -7.87 -15.31
CA ALA A 115 29.16 -8.27 -14.65
C ALA A 115 28.43 -7.04 -14.04
N ALA A 116 29.16 -6.15 -13.36
CA ALA A 116 28.59 -4.93 -12.79
C ALA A 116 28.05 -3.97 -13.86
N ARG A 117 28.77 -3.81 -14.99
CA ARG A 117 28.28 -3.00 -16.11
C ARG A 117 27.01 -3.55 -16.73
N LYS A 118 26.95 -4.87 -16.93
CA LYS A 118 25.74 -5.53 -17.42
C LYS A 118 24.59 -5.36 -16.43
N GLN A 119 24.83 -5.57 -15.15
CA GLN A 119 23.82 -5.40 -14.09
C GLN A 119 23.28 -3.97 -14.09
N LEU A 120 24.13 -2.95 -14.18
CA LEU A 120 23.70 -1.55 -14.24
C LEU A 120 22.79 -1.28 -15.45
N ALA A 121 23.14 -1.80 -16.63
CA ALA A 121 22.31 -1.66 -17.83
C ALA A 121 20.94 -2.35 -17.69
N ASP A 122 20.92 -3.54 -17.09
CA ASP A 122 19.69 -4.27 -16.80
C ASP A 122 18.81 -3.51 -15.80
N GLU A 123 19.38 -2.94 -14.71
CA GLU A 123 18.69 -2.13 -13.70
C GLU A 123 18.13 -0.84 -14.29
N GLN A 124 18.86 -0.16 -15.16
CA GLN A 124 18.39 1.03 -15.89
C GLN A 124 17.20 0.70 -16.79
N THR A 125 17.24 -0.43 -17.47
CA THR A 125 16.14 -0.91 -18.32
C THR A 125 14.90 -1.23 -17.48
N GLN A 126 15.07 -1.90 -16.32
CA GLN A 126 13.99 -2.20 -15.39
C GLN A 126 13.36 -0.92 -14.83
N LEU A 127 14.19 0.06 -14.45
CA LEU A 127 13.70 1.35 -13.95
C LEU A 127 12.88 2.10 -15.01
N ALA A 128 13.35 2.14 -16.25
CA ALA A 128 12.64 2.77 -17.37
C ALA A 128 11.28 2.09 -17.63
N ASN A 129 11.24 0.75 -17.59
CA ASN A 129 9.99 -0.02 -17.74
C ASN A 129 9.02 0.23 -16.58
N GLU A 130 9.51 0.29 -15.33
CA GLU A 130 8.68 0.57 -14.16
C GLU A 130 8.10 1.99 -14.21
N LEU A 131 8.86 2.99 -14.64
CA LEU A 131 8.38 4.36 -14.85
C LEU A 131 7.26 4.43 -15.88
N LYS A 132 7.41 3.70 -17.00
CA LYS A 132 6.36 3.61 -18.03
C LYS A 132 5.10 2.94 -17.48
N LEU A 133 5.26 1.84 -16.73
CA LEU A 133 4.15 1.15 -16.07
C LEU A 133 3.45 2.06 -15.06
N GLN A 134 4.20 2.78 -14.23
CA GLN A 134 3.65 3.75 -13.28
C GLN A 134 2.79 4.80 -13.98
N GLN A 135 3.26 5.34 -15.09
CA GLN A 135 2.54 6.34 -15.87
C GLN A 135 1.20 5.80 -16.40
N GLN A 136 1.18 4.55 -16.88
CA GLN A 136 -0.04 3.85 -17.29
C GLN A 136 -1.00 3.64 -16.11
N GLN A 137 -0.48 3.20 -14.96
CA GLN A 137 -1.29 2.98 -13.76
C GLN A 137 -1.90 4.28 -13.20
N LEU A 138 -1.17 5.40 -13.27
CA LEU A 138 -1.68 6.73 -12.90
C LEU A 138 -2.87 7.14 -13.78
N SER A 139 -2.78 6.91 -15.09
CA SER A 139 -3.88 7.18 -16.03
C SER A 139 -5.11 6.31 -15.73
N ILE A 140 -4.91 5.02 -15.46
CA ILE A 140 -5.98 4.10 -15.08
C ILE A 140 -6.62 4.55 -13.76
N MET A 141 -5.81 4.90 -12.76
CA MET A 141 -6.30 5.37 -11.46
C MET A 141 -7.17 6.63 -11.61
N ASP A 142 -6.76 7.59 -12.45
CA ASP A 142 -7.56 8.81 -12.68
C ASP A 142 -8.90 8.50 -13.39
N ALA A 143 -8.90 7.59 -14.36
CA ALA A 143 -10.13 7.12 -15.00
C ALA A 143 -11.06 6.44 -13.96
N LYS A 144 -10.53 5.53 -13.15
CA LYS A 144 -11.32 4.84 -12.11
C LYS A 144 -11.85 5.78 -11.03
N ARG A 145 -11.08 6.83 -10.69
CA ARG A 145 -11.57 7.90 -9.81
C ARG A 145 -12.78 8.63 -10.40
N LYS A 146 -12.74 8.93 -11.70
CA LYS A 146 -13.87 9.57 -12.41
C LYS A 146 -15.10 8.65 -12.47
N ASP A 147 -14.89 7.35 -12.71
CA ASP A 147 -15.95 6.34 -12.71
C ASP A 147 -16.63 6.25 -11.33
N ALA A 148 -15.82 6.15 -10.25
CA ALA A 148 -16.32 6.12 -8.88
C ALA A 148 -17.11 7.39 -8.52
N ASP A 149 -16.63 8.57 -8.94
CA ASP A 149 -17.30 9.84 -8.71
C ASP A 149 -18.63 9.94 -9.49
N ALA A 150 -18.69 9.41 -10.72
CA ALA A 150 -19.91 9.32 -11.51
C ALA A 150 -20.92 8.33 -10.91
N ALA A 151 -20.46 7.17 -10.45
CA ALA A 151 -21.30 6.18 -9.77
C ALA A 151 -21.88 6.72 -8.45
N LEU A 152 -21.07 7.45 -7.67
CA LEU A 152 -21.49 8.08 -6.42
C LEU A 152 -22.59 9.13 -6.67
N ARG A 153 -22.45 9.99 -7.70
CA ARG A 153 -23.48 10.95 -8.08
C ARG A 153 -24.80 10.28 -8.50
N LYS A 154 -24.71 9.16 -9.23
CA LYS A 154 -25.90 8.38 -9.62
C LYS A 154 -26.58 7.71 -8.41
N ALA A 155 -25.80 7.27 -7.43
CA ALA A 155 -26.30 6.69 -6.19
C ALA A 155 -26.87 7.72 -5.20
N GLY A 156 -26.99 9.01 -5.61
CA GLY A 156 -27.49 10.06 -4.73
C GLY A 156 -26.43 10.58 -3.74
N GLY A 157 -25.17 10.31 -3.98
CA GLY A 157 -24.05 10.78 -3.15
C GLY A 157 -24.10 12.30 -2.92
N GLY A 158 -24.00 12.71 -1.65
CA GLY A 158 -24.13 14.09 -1.20
C GLY A 158 -23.08 15.03 -1.79
N GLN A 159 -23.32 16.33 -1.61
CA GLN A 159 -22.37 17.34 -2.02
C GLN A 159 -21.07 17.22 -1.20
N PRO A 160 -19.90 17.50 -1.83
CA PRO A 160 -18.65 17.60 -1.09
C PRO A 160 -18.79 18.60 0.06
N VAL A 161 -18.31 18.22 1.25
CA VAL A 161 -18.34 19.06 2.45
C VAL A 161 -16.94 19.20 3.03
N SER A 162 -16.65 20.39 3.54
CA SER A 162 -15.41 20.66 4.28
C SER A 162 -15.56 20.29 5.76
N GLY A 163 -14.44 20.15 6.47
CA GLY A 163 -14.41 20.07 7.93
C GLY A 163 -14.82 18.71 8.54
N GLY A 164 -14.69 17.62 7.81
CA GLY A 164 -14.72 16.28 8.40
C GLY A 164 -13.39 15.95 9.11
N PRO A 165 -13.36 14.92 10.01
CA PRO A 165 -12.15 14.48 10.68
C PRO A 165 -11.05 14.10 9.69
N THR A 166 -9.84 14.61 9.93
CA THR A 166 -8.61 14.34 9.14
C THR A 166 -7.38 14.33 10.05
N GLY A 167 -6.21 14.05 9.51
CA GLY A 167 -4.95 14.12 10.28
C GLY A 167 -4.69 12.91 11.19
N GLY A 168 -5.37 11.80 10.97
CA GLY A 168 -5.09 10.56 11.67
C GLY A 168 -3.67 10.03 11.41
N LYS A 169 -3.12 9.26 12.39
CA LYS A 169 -1.80 8.63 12.25
C LYS A 169 -1.87 7.40 11.33
N VAL A 170 -0.86 7.24 10.48
CA VAL A 170 -0.68 6.04 9.63
C VAL A 170 0.09 4.99 10.43
N THR A 171 -0.64 4.12 11.12
CA THR A 171 -0.06 3.11 12.02
C THR A 171 -0.52 1.68 11.73
N ALA A 172 -1.57 1.50 10.92
CA ALA A 172 -2.09 0.18 10.61
C ALA A 172 -1.09 -0.65 9.78
N ASN A 173 -1.01 -1.95 10.09
CA ASN A 173 -0.43 -2.90 9.16
C ASN A 173 -1.34 -3.04 7.94
N ALA A 174 -0.74 -3.14 6.76
CA ALA A 174 -1.52 -3.29 5.53
C ALA A 174 -2.18 -4.68 5.47
N ALA A 175 -3.42 -4.73 5.00
CA ALA A 175 -4.04 -5.98 4.61
C ALA A 175 -3.25 -6.61 3.43
N PRO A 176 -3.19 -7.95 3.33
CA PRO A 176 -2.49 -8.65 2.25
C PRO A 176 -2.95 -8.18 0.87
N ARG A 177 -1.98 -8.02 -0.03
CA ARG A 177 -2.21 -7.62 -1.43
C ARG A 177 -1.55 -8.61 -2.38
N ASN A 178 -2.04 -8.63 -3.61
CA ASN A 178 -1.37 -9.27 -4.72
C ASN A 178 -0.01 -8.57 -5.02
N PRO A 179 0.92 -9.23 -5.71
CA PRO A 179 2.21 -8.62 -6.08
C PRO A 179 2.08 -7.33 -6.90
N ASP A 180 0.99 -7.15 -7.64
CA ASP A 180 0.69 -5.94 -8.39
C ASP A 180 0.15 -4.79 -7.52
N GLY A 181 -0.08 -5.02 -6.22
CA GLY A 181 -0.62 -4.06 -5.28
C GLY A 181 -2.15 -4.03 -5.19
N SER A 182 -2.88 -4.79 -6.00
CA SER A 182 -4.34 -4.93 -5.91
C SER A 182 -4.75 -5.81 -4.72
N PHE A 183 -6.00 -5.73 -4.31
CA PHE A 183 -6.59 -6.66 -3.35
C PHE A 183 -7.27 -7.83 -4.06
N ALA A 184 -7.06 -9.04 -3.57
CA ALA A 184 -7.85 -10.19 -4.00
C ALA A 184 -9.31 -10.07 -3.52
N PRO A 185 -10.30 -10.57 -4.27
CA PRO A 185 -11.66 -10.73 -3.76
C PRO A 185 -11.67 -11.66 -2.53
N GLU A 186 -12.49 -11.33 -1.53
CA GLU A 186 -12.61 -12.13 -0.31
C GLU A 186 -14.07 -12.50 -0.03
N ASN A 187 -14.27 -13.68 0.57
CA ASN A 187 -15.53 -14.12 1.11
C ASN A 187 -15.52 -13.98 2.65
N ALA A 188 -16.69 -13.81 3.24
CA ALA A 188 -16.87 -13.84 4.69
C ALA A 188 -16.72 -15.29 5.18
N THR A 189 -15.58 -15.61 5.79
CA THR A 189 -15.21 -16.97 6.23
C THR A 189 -14.78 -17.02 7.68
N ILE A 190 -14.60 -15.88 8.33
CA ILE A 190 -14.09 -15.78 9.69
C ILE A 190 -15.23 -15.41 10.63
N LYS A 191 -15.37 -16.15 11.75
CA LYS A 191 -16.36 -15.84 12.77
C LYS A 191 -16.16 -14.41 13.29
N ASP A 192 -17.23 -13.62 13.32
CA ASP A 192 -17.20 -12.25 13.81
C ASP A 192 -16.76 -12.20 15.29
N PRO A 193 -15.62 -11.58 15.63
CA PRO A 193 -15.10 -11.51 16.99
C PRO A 193 -15.96 -10.61 17.90
N THR A 194 -16.90 -9.84 17.34
CA THR A 194 -17.76 -8.94 18.10
C THR A 194 -19.03 -9.63 18.65
N GLY A 195 -19.12 -10.96 18.50
CA GLY A 195 -20.17 -11.77 19.09
C GLY A 195 -21.54 -11.65 18.42
N THR A 196 -21.59 -11.33 17.13
CA THR A 196 -22.86 -11.25 16.38
C THR A 196 -23.36 -12.61 15.88
N GLY A 197 -22.50 -13.64 15.90
CA GLY A 197 -22.78 -14.97 15.37
C GLY A 197 -22.60 -15.11 13.85
N GLY A 198 -22.36 -14.04 13.12
CA GLY A 198 -22.12 -14.07 11.68
C GLY A 198 -20.65 -14.26 11.29
N LEU A 199 -20.40 -14.15 9.98
CA LEU A 199 -19.05 -14.26 9.40
C LEU A 199 -18.61 -12.93 8.80
N ILE A 200 -17.30 -12.64 8.88
CA ILE A 200 -16.66 -11.47 8.30
C ILE A 200 -15.52 -11.87 7.36
N THR A 201 -15.08 -10.94 6.50
CA THR A 201 -13.94 -11.15 5.62
C THR A 201 -12.62 -11.04 6.38
N PRO A 202 -11.52 -11.70 5.91
CA PRO A 202 -10.18 -11.52 6.47
C PRO A 202 -9.73 -10.05 6.52
N ARG A 203 -10.08 -9.27 5.49
CA ARG A 203 -9.75 -7.84 5.42
C ARG A 203 -10.48 -7.02 6.47
N LEU A 204 -11.77 -7.30 6.70
CA LEU A 204 -12.49 -6.63 7.78
C LEU A 204 -11.92 -6.98 9.15
N LEU A 205 -11.57 -8.27 9.38
CA LEU A 205 -10.89 -8.68 10.61
C LEU A 205 -9.56 -7.95 10.80
N ASN A 206 -8.76 -7.79 9.74
CA ASN A 206 -7.53 -7.01 9.79
C ASN A 206 -7.82 -5.55 10.21
N ALA A 207 -8.77 -4.89 9.56
CA ALA A 207 -9.12 -3.51 9.89
C ALA A 207 -9.62 -3.35 11.35
N TYR A 208 -10.46 -4.28 11.82
CA TYR A 208 -10.91 -4.34 13.21
C TYR A 208 -9.74 -4.50 14.19
N ASN A 209 -8.86 -5.47 13.96
CA ASN A 209 -7.73 -5.74 14.84
C ASN A 209 -6.73 -4.57 14.87
N GLU A 210 -6.45 -3.95 13.73
CA GLU A 210 -5.55 -2.79 13.65
C GLU A 210 -6.14 -1.56 14.35
N ALA A 211 -7.46 -1.34 14.28
CA ALA A 211 -8.13 -0.29 15.06
C ALA A 211 -8.00 -0.55 16.56
N ARG A 212 -8.20 -1.80 17.01
CA ARG A 212 -8.01 -2.19 18.42
C ARG A 212 -6.59 -1.97 18.90
N LYS A 213 -5.57 -2.35 18.11
CA LYS A 213 -4.15 -2.10 18.41
C LYS A 213 -3.82 -0.61 18.49
N ALA A 214 -4.49 0.22 17.70
CA ALA A 214 -4.33 1.67 17.72
C ALA A 214 -5.02 2.34 18.93
N GLY A 215 -5.68 1.57 19.79
CA GLY A 215 -6.35 2.04 21.02
C GLY A 215 -7.84 2.31 20.87
N PHE A 216 -8.44 2.04 19.72
CA PHE A 216 -9.88 2.19 19.51
C PHE A 216 -10.62 0.94 19.99
N THR A 217 -10.93 0.89 21.29
CA THR A 217 -11.41 -0.31 21.98
C THR A 217 -12.87 -0.24 22.43
N HIS A 218 -13.61 0.79 22.05
CA HIS A 218 -15.03 0.92 22.40
C HIS A 218 -15.89 -0.22 21.83
N TYR A 219 -17.11 -0.30 22.27
CA TYR A 219 -18.08 -1.30 21.84
C TYR A 219 -18.21 -1.32 20.31
N THR A 220 -18.19 -2.51 19.72
CA THR A 220 -18.19 -2.67 18.25
C THR A 220 -19.08 -3.84 17.86
N LYS A 221 -19.79 -3.72 16.76
CA LYS A 221 -20.51 -4.81 16.08
C LYS A 221 -20.22 -4.78 14.59
N CYS A 222 -19.93 -5.95 14.01
CA CYS A 222 -19.56 -6.03 12.60
C CYS A 222 -20.69 -6.64 11.77
N TRP A 223 -20.90 -7.94 11.86
CA TRP A 223 -21.94 -8.58 11.06
C TRP A 223 -23.35 -8.30 11.61
N ARG A 224 -24.32 -8.10 10.73
CA ARG A 224 -25.75 -8.18 11.04
C ARG A 224 -26.54 -8.62 9.82
N SER A 225 -27.66 -9.31 10.07
CA SER A 225 -28.62 -9.69 9.02
C SER A 225 -29.42 -8.46 8.61
N GLN A 226 -29.29 -8.09 7.35
CA GLN A 226 -30.10 -7.07 6.68
C GLN A 226 -30.16 -7.33 5.19
N SER A 227 -31.08 -6.66 4.48
CA SER A 227 -31.34 -6.93 3.05
C SER A 227 -30.33 -6.33 2.08
N SER A 228 -29.51 -5.40 2.53
CA SER A 228 -28.56 -4.63 1.70
C SER A 228 -27.37 -4.13 2.56
N GLY A 229 -26.44 -3.39 1.95
CA GLY A 229 -25.26 -2.85 2.59
C GLY A 229 -24.12 -3.85 2.80
N GLU A 230 -23.12 -3.47 3.57
CA GLU A 230 -21.87 -4.22 3.71
C GLU A 230 -21.83 -5.14 4.93
N HIS A 231 -22.68 -4.92 5.93
CA HIS A 231 -22.75 -5.76 7.14
C HIS A 231 -23.09 -7.23 6.83
N PRO A 232 -24.14 -7.55 6.02
CA PRO A 232 -24.48 -8.94 5.73
C PRO A 232 -23.42 -9.62 4.83
N LYS A 233 -22.62 -8.86 4.10
CA LYS A 233 -21.49 -9.36 3.34
C LYS A 233 -20.23 -9.62 4.20
N GLY A 234 -20.28 -9.27 5.50
CA GLY A 234 -19.14 -9.37 6.41
C GLY A 234 -18.02 -8.38 6.09
N ARG A 235 -18.35 -7.24 5.48
CA ARG A 235 -17.37 -6.22 5.06
C ARG A 235 -17.52 -4.88 5.80
N ALA A 236 -18.36 -4.80 6.84
CA ALA A 236 -18.56 -3.59 7.62
C ALA A 236 -18.57 -3.84 9.13
N CYS A 237 -18.11 -2.84 9.89
CA CYS A 237 -18.21 -2.75 11.34
C CYS A 237 -18.71 -1.38 11.77
N ASP A 238 -19.56 -1.36 12.80
CA ASP A 238 -20.00 -0.17 13.52
C ASP A 238 -19.23 -0.07 14.83
N PHE A 239 -18.44 0.98 14.98
CA PHE A 239 -17.66 1.27 16.18
C PHE A 239 -18.38 2.35 16.99
N SER A 240 -18.92 1.99 18.16
CA SER A 240 -19.62 2.94 19.01
C SER A 240 -18.71 4.09 19.44
N ALA A 241 -19.24 5.29 19.46
CA ALA A 241 -18.59 6.43 20.11
C ALA A 241 -18.51 6.24 21.63
N ASN A 242 -19.49 5.52 22.23
CA ASN A 242 -19.51 5.18 23.64
C ASN A 242 -18.73 3.88 23.92
N ALA A 243 -18.09 3.80 25.09
CA ALA A 243 -17.20 2.70 25.43
C ALA A 243 -17.91 1.34 25.53
N THR A 244 -19.17 1.29 25.98
CA THR A 244 -19.83 0.06 26.42
C THR A 244 -20.99 -0.38 25.57
N THR A 245 -21.66 0.51 24.83
CA THR A 245 -22.87 0.21 24.06
C THR A 245 -23.11 1.25 22.96
N PHE A 246 -24.05 0.99 22.04
CA PHE A 246 -24.62 2.02 21.19
C PHE A 246 -25.66 2.83 21.98
N VAL A 247 -25.35 4.07 22.30
CA VAL A 247 -26.27 4.98 22.94
C VAL A 247 -27.19 5.61 21.90
N ASP A 248 -28.50 5.58 22.12
CA ASP A 248 -29.46 6.21 21.20
C ASP A 248 -29.50 7.73 21.40
N ALA A 249 -28.37 8.36 21.23
CA ALA A 249 -28.18 9.80 21.31
C ALA A 249 -27.00 10.24 20.45
N ARG A 250 -27.02 11.53 20.09
CA ARG A 250 -25.89 12.14 19.39
C ARG A 250 -24.66 12.21 20.30
N ALA A 251 -23.53 11.67 19.84
CA ALA A 251 -22.27 11.76 20.57
C ALA A 251 -21.81 13.21 20.74
N THR A 252 -21.39 13.56 21.95
CA THR A 252 -20.86 14.85 22.32
C THR A 252 -19.60 14.70 23.18
N GLY A 253 -18.88 15.77 23.46
CA GLY A 253 -17.71 15.74 24.36
C GLY A 253 -16.70 14.66 23.99
N ALA A 254 -16.34 13.80 24.95
CA ALA A 254 -15.34 12.76 24.80
C ALA A 254 -15.75 11.69 23.76
N ASP A 255 -17.01 11.29 23.73
CA ASP A 255 -17.52 10.32 22.76
C ASP A 255 -17.40 10.85 21.32
N LYS A 256 -17.75 12.12 21.10
CA LYS A 256 -17.53 12.73 19.77
C LYS A 256 -16.07 12.81 19.40
N THR A 257 -15.21 13.19 20.33
CA THR A 257 -13.75 13.26 20.11
C THR A 257 -13.19 11.88 19.76
N TYR A 258 -13.67 10.82 20.43
CA TYR A 258 -13.29 9.45 20.10
C TYR A 258 -13.70 9.08 18.66
N GLY A 259 -14.94 9.35 18.27
CA GLY A 259 -15.42 9.10 16.91
C GLY A 259 -14.67 9.92 15.84
N ASP A 260 -14.38 11.19 16.11
CA ASP A 260 -13.58 12.04 15.23
C ASP A 260 -12.18 11.43 15.02
N ASN A 261 -11.49 11.01 16.09
CA ASN A 261 -10.15 10.42 16.03
C ASN A 261 -10.17 9.07 15.30
N LEU A 262 -11.16 8.22 15.54
CA LEU A 262 -11.30 6.93 14.87
C LEU A 262 -11.57 7.10 13.37
N ALA A 263 -12.49 7.99 12.98
CA ALA A 263 -12.78 8.28 11.58
C ALA A 263 -11.54 8.84 10.87
N ALA A 264 -10.81 9.77 11.49
CA ALA A 264 -9.55 10.30 10.97
C ALA A 264 -8.49 9.21 10.82
N TRP A 265 -8.41 8.28 11.77
CA TRP A 265 -7.47 7.17 11.71
C TRP A 265 -7.79 6.19 10.57
N PHE A 266 -9.06 5.81 10.37
CA PHE A 266 -9.47 4.98 9.25
C PHE A 266 -9.14 5.62 7.90
N ILE A 267 -9.36 6.93 7.76
CA ILE A 267 -9.06 7.69 6.55
C ILE A 267 -7.56 7.72 6.27
N ALA A 268 -6.73 7.99 7.28
CA ALA A 268 -5.27 7.99 7.15
C ALA A 268 -4.71 6.62 6.75
N ASN A 269 -5.39 5.53 7.15
CA ASN A 269 -5.00 4.15 6.87
C ASN A 269 -5.82 3.50 5.73
N ALA A 270 -6.61 4.27 4.99
CA ALA A 270 -7.60 3.74 4.07
C ALA A 270 -7.00 2.83 2.99
N SER A 271 -5.88 3.22 2.37
CA SER A 271 -5.19 2.37 1.39
C SER A 271 -4.68 1.08 2.03
N ARG A 272 -4.14 1.13 3.25
CA ARG A 272 -3.62 -0.04 3.96
C ARG A 272 -4.70 -1.05 4.32
N LEU A 273 -5.87 -0.57 4.73
CA LEU A 273 -7.00 -1.37 5.20
C LEU A 273 -7.98 -1.76 4.09
N GLY A 274 -7.88 -1.18 2.89
CA GLY A 274 -8.82 -1.41 1.80
C GLY A 274 -10.20 -0.78 2.06
N VAL A 275 -10.23 0.42 2.65
CA VAL A 275 -11.49 1.11 2.99
C VAL A 275 -12.27 1.45 1.74
N LEU A 276 -13.55 1.11 1.71
CA LEU A 276 -14.52 1.56 0.72
C LEU A 276 -15.10 2.92 1.12
N TYR A 277 -15.59 3.03 2.35
CA TYR A 277 -16.09 4.27 2.90
C TYR A 277 -16.09 4.26 4.43
N VAL A 278 -16.14 5.47 4.99
CA VAL A 278 -16.34 5.72 6.42
C VAL A 278 -17.53 6.66 6.58
N ILE A 279 -18.49 6.31 7.46
CA ILE A 279 -19.61 7.21 7.77
C ILE A 279 -19.46 7.67 9.22
N TRP A 280 -19.55 8.97 9.42
CA TRP A 280 -19.51 9.58 10.74
C TRP A 280 -20.19 10.96 10.74
N TYR A 281 -21.06 11.17 11.68
CA TYR A 281 -21.61 12.47 12.02
C TYR A 281 -22.26 13.18 10.80
N LYS A 282 -23.19 12.49 10.14
CA LYS A 282 -23.89 12.95 8.91
C LYS A 282 -22.99 13.22 7.72
N ARG A 283 -21.85 12.54 7.65
CA ARG A 283 -20.91 12.63 6.54
C ARG A 283 -20.42 11.25 6.14
N ILE A 284 -20.18 11.06 4.85
CA ILE A 284 -19.58 9.87 4.29
C ILE A 284 -18.29 10.25 3.57
N TRP A 285 -17.24 9.52 3.87
CA TRP A 285 -15.94 9.68 3.22
C TRP A 285 -15.67 8.52 2.27
N HIS A 286 -15.20 8.85 1.06
CA HIS A 286 -14.77 7.88 0.06
C HIS A 286 -13.33 8.15 -0.38
N PRO A 287 -12.54 7.09 -0.69
CA PRO A 287 -11.24 7.24 -1.33
C PRO A 287 -11.33 8.06 -2.62
N GLY A 288 -10.37 8.97 -2.83
CA GLY A 288 -10.29 9.80 -4.03
C GLY A 288 -11.27 10.98 -4.10
N ARG A 289 -12.29 11.04 -3.23
CA ARG A 289 -13.25 12.14 -3.18
C ARG A 289 -13.20 12.94 -1.88
N GLY A 290 -13.00 12.27 -0.74
CA GLY A 290 -13.08 12.90 0.59
C GLY A 290 -14.50 12.88 1.15
N TRP A 291 -14.79 13.81 2.08
CA TRP A 291 -16.05 13.91 2.77
C TRP A 291 -17.17 14.48 1.89
N SER A 292 -18.35 13.88 2.01
CA SER A 292 -19.59 14.34 1.41
C SER A 292 -20.70 14.32 2.46
N SER A 293 -21.78 15.07 2.24
CA SER A 293 -22.97 15.00 3.09
C SER A 293 -23.61 13.61 3.02
N TYR A 294 -24.09 13.12 4.16
CA TYR A 294 -24.82 11.87 4.32
C TYR A 294 -26.15 12.15 4.99
N SER A 295 -27.20 11.47 4.58
CA SER A 295 -28.50 11.54 5.22
C SER A 295 -29.03 10.14 5.42
N GLY A 296 -29.22 9.75 6.69
CA GLY A 296 -29.94 8.57 7.09
C GLY A 296 -31.42 8.86 7.31
N ASP A 297 -32.01 8.19 8.29
CA ASP A 297 -33.43 8.27 8.63
C ASP A 297 -33.79 9.35 9.67
N GLY A 298 -32.83 10.13 10.11
CA GLY A 298 -32.98 11.18 11.12
C GLY A 298 -32.79 10.70 12.56
N THR A 299 -32.62 9.39 12.79
CA THR A 299 -32.27 8.85 14.11
C THR A 299 -30.77 9.02 14.40
N PRO A 300 -30.34 9.01 15.67
CA PRO A 300 -28.91 9.03 15.99
C PRO A 300 -28.10 7.91 15.34
N ALA A 301 -28.69 6.73 15.22
CA ALA A 301 -28.07 5.58 14.56
C ALA A 301 -28.06 5.74 13.03
N GLY A 302 -29.18 6.05 12.40
CA GLY A 302 -29.29 6.20 10.94
C GLY A 302 -28.46 7.35 10.39
N ASP A 303 -28.35 8.46 11.13
CA ASP A 303 -27.48 9.60 10.79
C ASP A 303 -26.01 9.44 11.25
N HIS A 304 -25.66 8.27 11.81
CA HIS A 304 -24.31 7.93 12.31
C HIS A 304 -23.75 8.96 13.31
N TYR A 305 -24.61 9.48 14.19
CA TYR A 305 -24.21 10.41 15.24
C TYR A 305 -23.59 9.71 16.45
N ASN A 306 -23.83 8.41 16.64
CA ASN A 306 -23.44 7.64 17.82
C ASN A 306 -22.39 6.54 17.56
N HIS A 307 -22.01 6.33 16.30
CA HIS A 307 -21.00 5.34 15.92
C HIS A 307 -20.30 5.73 14.61
N VAL A 308 -19.06 5.28 14.47
CA VAL A 308 -18.31 5.33 13.20
C VAL A 308 -18.56 4.04 12.45
N HIS A 309 -19.13 4.13 11.26
CA HIS A 309 -19.27 3.01 10.34
C HIS A 309 -18.04 2.91 9.45
N LEU A 310 -17.47 1.73 9.35
CA LEU A 310 -16.39 1.37 8.43
C LEU A 310 -16.88 0.31 7.46
N SER A 311 -16.63 0.52 6.17
CA SER A 311 -16.73 -0.54 5.14
C SER A 311 -15.39 -0.74 4.45
N VAL A 312 -15.05 -2.01 4.16
CA VAL A 312 -13.86 -2.43 3.39
C VAL A 312 -14.26 -3.20 2.14
N GLN A 313 -13.34 -3.25 1.12
CA GLN A 313 -13.59 -4.04 -0.10
C GLN A 313 -13.61 -5.54 0.15
#